data_8ea514e3ccb1167ce5e44cd9a1bb5579
#
_entry.id   8ea514e3ccb1167ce5e44cd9a1bb5579
#
_cell.length_a   1.000
_cell.length_b   1.000
_cell.length_c   1.000
_cell.angle_alpha   90.00
_cell.angle_beta   90.00
_cell.angle_gamma   90.00
#
_symmetry.space_group_name_H-M   'P 1'
#
loop_
_entity.id
_entity.type
_entity.pdbx_description
1 polymer ?
#
loop_
_entity_poly.entity_id
_entity_poly.type
_entity_poly.pdbx_seq_one_letter_code
_entity_poly.pdbx_strand_id
1 'polypeptide(L)'
;MQYQSLRVIKKPEIKVITGDSTTTQFEKIRDGLLPKYINLGLRSVGLFEHECLTIVSARAAGKSDNEIREIVKALIKQREQSANDLLKQLVA
;
A
#
# COMPACT_ATOMS: atom_id res chain seq x y z
N MET A 1 -9.70 19.10 2.87
CA MET A 1 -9.45 17.67 3.11
C MET A 1 -9.15 16.97 1.82
N GLN A 2 -8.09 16.20 1.83
CA GLN A 2 -7.68 15.48 0.62
C GLN A 2 -8.45 14.18 0.47
N TYR A 3 -9.05 13.99 -0.68
CA TYR A 3 -9.70 12.75 -1.01
C TYR A 3 -8.65 11.77 -1.56
N GLN A 4 -8.47 10.64 -0.89
CA GLN A 4 -7.54 9.61 -1.36
C GLN A 4 -8.29 8.60 -2.21
N SER A 5 -7.76 8.36 -3.40
CA SER A 5 -8.30 7.33 -4.27
C SER A 5 -8.04 5.95 -3.68
N LEU A 6 -9.09 5.12 -3.62
CA LEU A 6 -8.97 3.72 -3.21
C LEU A 6 -8.75 2.81 -4.41
N ARG A 7 -8.14 3.34 -5.47
CA ARG A 7 -7.83 2.54 -6.65
C ARG A 7 -6.82 1.45 -6.30
N VAL A 8 -7.18 0.21 -6.61
CA VAL A 8 -6.30 -0.94 -6.42
C VAL A 8 -5.55 -1.21 -7.73
N ILE A 9 -4.24 -1.40 -7.61
CA ILE A 9 -3.40 -1.74 -8.76
C ILE A 9 -2.76 -3.11 -8.53
N LYS A 10 -2.53 -3.82 -9.63
CA LYS A 10 -1.97 -5.17 -9.60
C LYS A 10 -0.45 -5.15 -9.83
N LYS A 11 0.18 -6.31 -9.67
CA LYS A 11 1.65 -6.43 -9.71
C LYS A 11 2.33 -5.74 -10.89
N PRO A 12 1.83 -5.86 -12.14
CA PRO A 12 2.49 -5.17 -13.26
C PRO A 12 2.47 -3.65 -13.11
N GLU A 13 1.40 -3.09 -12.59
CA GLU A 13 1.28 -1.65 -12.40
C GLU A 13 2.07 -1.19 -11.17
N ILE A 14 2.13 -2.01 -10.12
CA ILE A 14 3.00 -1.76 -8.98
C ILE A 14 4.44 -1.64 -9.46
N LYS A 15 4.87 -2.53 -10.35
CA LYS A 15 6.20 -2.48 -10.94
C LYS A 15 6.45 -1.16 -11.68
N VAL A 16 5.46 -0.68 -12.43
CA VAL A 16 5.58 0.58 -13.16
C VAL A 16 5.80 1.75 -12.21
N ILE A 17 5.04 1.78 -11.11
CA ILE A 17 5.09 2.90 -10.17
C ILE A 17 6.33 2.82 -9.28
N THR A 18 6.65 1.64 -8.74
CA THR A 18 7.72 1.48 -7.74
C THR A 18 9.05 1.10 -8.34
N GLY A 19 9.06 0.60 -9.57
CA GLY A 19 10.27 0.04 -10.18
C GLY A 19 10.60 -1.36 -9.70
N ASP A 20 9.76 -1.96 -8.86
CA ASP A 20 10.06 -3.25 -8.23
C ASP A 20 9.46 -4.41 -9.02
N SER A 21 10.31 -5.37 -9.41
CA SER A 21 9.84 -6.64 -9.97
C SER A 21 8.99 -7.38 -8.95
N THR A 22 8.23 -8.38 -9.40
CA THR A 22 7.40 -9.20 -8.50
C THR A 22 8.23 -9.79 -7.36
N THR A 23 9.41 -10.31 -7.66
CA THR A 23 10.31 -10.86 -6.62
C THR A 23 10.69 -9.79 -5.60
N THR A 24 11.08 -8.61 -6.08
CA THR A 24 11.45 -7.49 -5.20
C THR A 24 10.25 -7.03 -4.38
N GLN A 25 9.06 -7.02 -4.95
CA GLN A 25 7.83 -6.69 -4.19
C GLN A 25 7.66 -7.64 -3.01
N PHE A 26 7.78 -8.96 -3.23
CA PHE A 26 7.68 -9.95 -2.15
C PHE A 26 8.73 -9.72 -1.07
N GLU A 27 9.97 -9.46 -1.48
CA GLU A 27 11.06 -9.21 -0.53
C GLU A 27 10.79 -7.97 0.32
N LYS A 28 10.34 -6.89 -0.30
CA LYS A 28 10.04 -5.65 0.41
C LYS A 28 8.86 -5.81 1.35
N ILE A 29 7.82 -6.53 0.94
CA ILE A 29 6.68 -6.81 1.82
C ILE A 29 7.14 -7.61 3.03
N ARG A 30 7.95 -8.65 2.82
CA ARG A 30 8.53 -9.46 3.90
C ARG A 30 9.32 -8.59 4.88
N ASP A 31 10.08 -7.64 4.36
CA ASP A 31 10.97 -6.80 5.16
C ASP A 31 10.29 -5.55 5.73
N GLY A 32 8.99 -5.39 5.50
CA GLY A 32 8.22 -4.25 6.01
C GLY A 32 8.41 -2.96 5.23
N LEU A 33 8.95 -3.04 4.02
CA LEU A 33 9.26 -1.88 3.17
C LEU A 33 8.19 -1.58 2.14
N LEU A 34 7.18 -2.43 2.02
CA LEU A 34 5.95 -2.21 1.27
C LEU A 34 4.79 -2.75 2.09
N PRO A 35 3.59 -2.16 1.95
CA PRO A 35 2.41 -2.72 2.59
C PRO A 35 2.12 -4.13 2.08
N LYS A 36 1.51 -4.96 2.92
CA LYS A 36 1.13 -6.32 2.50
C LYS A 36 0.11 -6.25 1.37
N TYR A 37 0.15 -7.25 0.49
CA TYR A 37 -0.83 -7.35 -0.58
C TYR A 37 -2.25 -7.43 -0.03
N ILE A 38 -3.16 -6.78 -0.75
CA ILE A 38 -4.60 -6.91 -0.53
C ILE A 38 -5.05 -8.14 -1.30
N ASN A 39 -5.71 -9.07 -0.63
CA ASN A 39 -6.29 -10.24 -1.30
C ASN A 39 -7.60 -9.82 -1.97
N LEU A 40 -7.64 -9.92 -3.28
CA LEU A 40 -8.81 -9.55 -4.09
C LEU A 40 -9.68 -10.76 -4.47
N GLY A 41 -9.35 -11.94 -3.96
CA GLY A 41 -10.01 -13.20 -4.30
C GLY A 41 -9.09 -14.07 -5.14
N LEU A 42 -9.44 -15.32 -5.34
CA LEU A 42 -8.72 -16.34 -6.15
C LEU A 42 -7.39 -15.87 -6.74
N ARG A 43 -6.28 -15.99 -6.05
CA ARG A 43 -4.94 -15.69 -6.56
C ARG A 43 -4.74 -14.25 -7.05
N SER A 44 -5.73 -13.38 -6.89
CA SER A 44 -5.61 -11.99 -7.29
C SER A 44 -5.20 -11.14 -6.09
N VAL A 45 -4.12 -10.39 -6.23
CA VAL A 45 -3.62 -9.51 -5.17
C VAL A 45 -3.26 -8.15 -5.78
N GLY A 46 -3.22 -7.14 -4.91
CA GLY A 46 -2.83 -5.80 -5.33
C GLY A 46 -2.48 -4.92 -4.14
N LEU A 47 -2.20 -3.67 -4.45
CA LEU A 47 -1.99 -2.63 -3.45
C LEU A 47 -2.83 -1.42 -3.84
N PHE A 48 -3.10 -0.55 -2.88
CA PHE A 48 -3.68 0.74 -3.22
C PHE A 48 -2.64 1.60 -3.94
N GLU A 49 -3.06 2.26 -5.00
CA GLU A 49 -2.19 3.14 -5.77
C GLU A 49 -1.57 4.22 -4.88
N HIS A 50 -2.37 4.87 -4.03
CA HIS A 50 -1.87 5.93 -3.16
C HIS A 50 -0.79 5.43 -2.20
N GLU A 51 -0.83 4.18 -1.79
CA GLU A 51 0.20 3.59 -0.93
C GLU A 51 1.53 3.49 -1.67
N CYS A 52 1.49 3.01 -2.90
CA CYS A 52 2.69 2.93 -3.74
C CYS A 52 3.28 4.32 -3.99
N LEU A 53 2.43 5.29 -4.29
CA LEU A 53 2.86 6.67 -4.51
C LEU A 53 3.49 7.26 -3.25
N THR A 54 2.91 6.97 -2.08
CA THR A 54 3.44 7.42 -0.80
C THR A 54 4.84 6.87 -0.55
N ILE A 55 5.05 5.57 -0.78
CA ILE A 55 6.35 4.95 -0.58
C ILE A 55 7.38 5.52 -1.56
N VAL A 56 7.02 5.67 -2.83
CA VAL A 56 7.92 6.24 -3.83
C VAL A 56 8.31 7.68 -3.45
N SER A 57 7.33 8.47 -3.00
CA SER A 57 7.59 9.85 -2.56
C SER A 57 8.52 9.90 -1.36
N ALA A 58 8.34 8.99 -0.40
CA ALA A 58 9.21 8.91 0.76
C ALA A 58 10.64 8.53 0.36
N ARG A 59 10.79 7.59 -0.57
CA ARG A 59 12.10 7.22 -1.11
C ARG A 59 12.76 8.40 -1.81
N ALA A 60 12.01 9.13 -2.62
CA ALA A 60 12.50 10.30 -3.33
C ALA A 60 12.95 11.40 -2.34
N ALA A 61 12.31 11.49 -1.19
CA ALA A 61 12.69 12.45 -0.14
C ALA A 61 13.87 11.98 0.71
N GLY A 62 14.41 10.78 0.44
CA GLY A 62 15.59 10.26 1.15
C GLY A 62 15.28 9.63 2.49
N LYS A 63 14.05 9.18 2.72
CA LYS A 63 13.70 8.52 3.99
C LYS A 63 14.44 7.20 4.13
N SER A 64 14.88 6.90 5.35
CA SER A 64 15.57 5.65 5.67
C SER A 64 14.62 4.47 5.63
N ASP A 65 15.17 3.26 5.57
CA ASP A 65 14.36 2.04 5.62
C ASP A 65 13.50 1.98 6.89
N ASN A 66 14.05 2.40 8.03
CA ASN A 66 13.27 2.40 9.27
C ASN A 66 12.11 3.39 9.20
N GLU A 67 12.32 4.55 8.61
CA GLU A 67 11.24 5.52 8.40
C GLU A 67 10.18 4.98 7.44
N ILE A 68 10.61 4.29 6.38
CA ILE A 68 9.68 3.64 5.44
C ILE A 68 8.84 2.59 6.17
N ARG A 69 9.45 1.79 7.05
CA ARG A 69 8.72 0.78 7.83
C ARG A 69 7.63 1.42 8.69
N GLU A 70 7.90 2.58 9.29
CA GLU A 70 6.88 3.29 10.07
C GLU A 70 5.76 3.82 9.19
N ILE A 71 6.09 4.30 7.99
CA ILE A 71 5.09 4.72 7.01
C ILE A 71 4.20 3.54 6.60
N VAL A 72 4.79 2.38 6.36
CA VAL A 72 4.05 1.16 6.00
C VAL A 72 3.06 0.79 7.11
N LYS A 73 3.50 0.83 8.37
CA LYS A 73 2.60 0.57 9.51
C LYS A 73 1.43 1.54 9.55
N ALA A 74 1.69 2.81 9.31
CA ALA A 74 0.65 3.83 9.28
C ALA A 74 -0.35 3.59 8.13
N LEU A 75 0.14 3.19 6.96
CA LEU A 75 -0.71 2.87 5.82
C LEU A 75 -1.62 1.67 6.09
N ILE A 76 -1.09 0.63 6.72
CA ILE A 76 -1.88 -0.55 7.10
C ILE A 76 -2.97 -0.16 8.10
N LYS A 77 -2.62 0.65 9.10
CA LYS A 77 -3.58 1.14 10.08
C LYS A 77 -4.68 1.98 9.41
N GLN A 78 -4.32 2.80 8.44
CA GLN A 78 -5.26 3.60 7.68
C GLN A 78 -6.26 2.73 6.91
N ARG A 79 -5.83 1.58 6.38
CA ARG A 79 -6.75 0.64 5.73
C ARG A 79 -7.85 0.19 6.69
N GLU A 80 -7.48 -0.15 7.91
CA GLU A 80 -8.43 -0.61 8.93
C GLU A 80 -9.42 0.48 9.28
N GLN A 81 -8.95 1.70 9.47
CA GLN A 81 -9.82 2.83 9.79
C GLN A 81 -10.80 3.14 8.66
N SER A 82 -10.31 3.15 7.42
CA SER A 82 -11.16 3.40 6.26
C SER A 82 -12.24 2.33 6.11
N ALA A 83 -11.87 1.07 6.29
CA ALA A 83 -12.81 -0.03 6.22
C ALA A 83 -13.88 0.08 7.32
N ASN A 84 -13.46 0.37 8.55
CA ASN A 84 -14.37 0.52 9.67
C ASN A 84 -15.38 1.66 9.44
N ASP A 85 -14.90 2.79 8.92
CA ASP A 85 -15.75 3.93 8.65
C ASP A 85 -16.80 3.61 7.57
N LEU A 86 -16.39 2.95 6.50
CA LEU A 86 -17.31 2.56 5.43
C LEU A 86 -18.32 1.52 5.91
N LEU A 87 -17.87 0.54 6.70
CA LEU A 87 -18.75 -0.51 7.21
C LEU A 87 -19.77 0.05 8.19
N LYS A 88 -19.39 1.04 9.00
CA LYS A 88 -20.34 1.71 9.90
C LYS A 88 -21.46 2.37 9.13
N GLN A 89 -21.17 2.98 7.99
CA GLN A 89 -22.19 3.62 7.16
C GLN A 89 -23.19 2.60 6.61
N LEU A 90 -22.75 1.37 6.35
CA LEU A 90 -23.62 0.33 5.80
C LEU A 90 -24.58 -0.25 6.83
N VAL A 91 -24.20 -0.25 8.10
CA VAL A 91 -25.02 -0.87 9.18
C VAL A 91 -25.75 0.15 10.02
N ALA A 92 -25.54 1.42 9.75
CA ALA A 92 -26.20 2.50 10.53
C ALA A 92 -27.66 2.66 10.17
#